data_7620bbbefe8ebde1925ec7697f86dd46
#
_entry.id   7620bbbefe8ebde1925ec7697f86dd46
#
_cell.length_a   1.000
_cell.length_b   1.000
_cell.length_c   1.000
_cell.angle_alpha   90.00
_cell.angle_beta   90.00
_cell.angle_gamma   90.00
#
_symmetry.space_group_name_H-M   'P 1'
#
loop_
_entity.id
_entity.type
_entity.pdbx_description
1 polymer ?
#
loop_
_entity_poly.entity_id
_entity_poly.type
_entity_poly.pdbx_seq_one_letter_code
_entity_poly.pdbx_strand_id
1 'polypeptide(L)'
;WRDKGISLFDIVGGPASFAIVDSARHEALVAIDRIGVQQMSFATTPAGAFVFASDARAVCSHPALNPDISRQALFNYLYFYISPGPATVFEDIEKLQPGQYAHFRNGAVSRSFYWQPAYTEFSDRDDGACAEQVRDSLRDGVGAAVAAVPGAEPGAFLSGGLDSTSVAGYLAGHRPGAKGFTIAFPEEKYNELPWAEAGARRFGIDHVTHVLTPAETVDAIPGIVEAHDEPYGNSSSVPAYICARVARDNGVGLLLAGDGGDEIFAGNERYVEQRRYDAWRRIPSPFRRLLHGLLLNGAGRNTGDGVLARATAYANRAETPLPDRLQAYNIIATSGLSRLFHPDFLAAIDPGEPLRIAREIYHRPDGATELKRMQFLDLHITLADNDLRKVNRACELAGVRVAYPMLDEDLVSFAAAIPSATLLPQRRLRGFYKDTMAGFLPPEILSKQKHGFGMPFSEWTRAPGDLRDMAEEGLRAFATRDILADGIIDEIRSDLTGVRESRFGGLIWDVMMLELWLSRHSDIATLH
;
A
#
# COMPACT_ATOMS: atom_id res chain seq x y z
N TRP A 1 -5.20 8.84 30.39
CA TRP A 1 -4.01 9.64 30.14
C TRP A 1 -3.45 10.29 31.41
N ARG A 2 -4.28 10.98 32.18
CA ARG A 2 -3.82 11.67 33.42
C ARG A 2 -3.13 10.73 34.40
N ASP A 3 -3.67 9.54 34.60
CA ASP A 3 -3.18 8.60 35.63
C ASP A 3 -2.15 7.62 35.06
N LYS A 4 -2.21 7.30 33.78
CA LYS A 4 -1.40 6.26 33.13
C LYS A 4 -0.32 6.80 32.20
N GLY A 5 -0.44 8.05 31.73
CA GLY A 5 0.48 8.59 30.74
C GLY A 5 0.54 7.71 29.49
N ILE A 6 1.75 7.38 29.04
CA ILE A 6 2.01 6.53 27.86
C ILE A 6 1.45 5.11 28.02
N SER A 7 1.34 4.56 29.26
CA SER A 7 0.77 3.24 29.50
C SER A 7 -0.72 3.13 29.15
N LEU A 8 -1.38 4.22 28.75
CA LEU A 8 -2.69 4.16 28.14
C LEU A 8 -2.71 3.26 26.91
N PHE A 9 -1.65 3.30 26.11
CA PHE A 9 -1.54 2.53 24.86
C PHE A 9 -1.36 1.03 25.07
N ASP A 10 -1.06 0.58 26.31
CA ASP A 10 -1.00 -0.84 26.66
C ASP A 10 -2.41 -1.47 26.81
N ILE A 11 -3.43 -0.61 26.99
CA ILE A 11 -4.83 -1.06 27.21
C ILE A 11 -5.76 -0.68 26.05
N VAL A 12 -5.31 0.12 25.10
CA VAL A 12 -6.04 0.45 23.88
C VAL A 12 -5.48 -0.41 22.77
N GLY A 13 -6.28 -1.32 22.25
CA GLY A 13 -5.93 -2.22 21.14
C GLY A 13 -6.95 -2.19 20.03
N GLY A 14 -6.58 -2.78 18.89
CA GLY A 14 -7.41 -2.84 17.69
C GLY A 14 -7.42 -1.55 16.87
N PRO A 15 -8.10 -1.57 15.70
CA PRO A 15 -8.18 -0.42 14.80
C PRO A 15 -8.87 0.77 15.47
N ALA A 16 -8.13 1.84 15.73
CA ALA A 16 -8.67 3.03 16.38
C ALA A 16 -7.91 4.30 16.03
N SER A 17 -8.64 5.40 15.87
CA SER A 17 -8.11 6.74 16.00
C SER A 17 -8.87 7.46 17.12
N PHE A 18 -8.17 8.17 17.99
CA PHE A 18 -8.81 8.84 19.11
C PHE A 18 -8.09 10.14 19.51
N ALA A 19 -8.83 11.00 20.19
CA ALA A 19 -8.30 12.22 20.76
C ALA A 19 -8.68 12.32 22.25
N ILE A 20 -7.76 12.86 23.04
CA ILE A 20 -7.99 13.23 24.44
C ILE A 20 -7.71 14.73 24.56
N VAL A 21 -8.70 15.50 24.97
CA VAL A 21 -8.58 16.95 25.13
C VAL A 21 -8.74 17.33 26.60
N ASP A 22 -7.75 18.05 27.13
CA ASP A 22 -7.80 18.66 28.46
C ASP A 22 -7.85 20.19 28.33
N SER A 23 -9.07 20.72 28.29
CA SER A 23 -9.29 22.15 28.13
C SER A 23 -8.75 22.99 29.29
N ALA A 24 -8.66 22.43 30.52
CA ALA A 24 -8.15 23.13 31.69
C ALA A 24 -6.63 23.31 31.63
N ARG A 25 -5.91 22.40 30.95
CA ARG A 25 -4.46 22.47 30.79
C ARG A 25 -4.03 22.97 29.43
N HIS A 26 -4.98 23.21 28.52
CA HIS A 26 -4.71 23.49 27.10
C HIS A 26 -3.82 22.43 26.44
N GLU A 27 -4.14 21.17 26.70
CA GLU A 27 -3.43 20.02 26.17
C GLU A 27 -4.37 19.15 25.32
N ALA A 28 -3.85 18.58 24.24
CA ALA A 28 -4.53 17.56 23.45
C ALA A 28 -3.56 16.46 23.04
N LEU A 29 -4.05 15.23 23.03
CA LEU A 29 -3.34 14.07 22.49
C LEU A 29 -4.21 13.45 21.41
N VAL A 30 -3.63 13.20 20.26
CA VAL A 30 -4.26 12.44 19.17
C VAL A 30 -3.40 11.24 18.82
N ALA A 31 -4.01 10.10 18.52
CA ALA A 31 -3.29 8.86 18.22
C ALA A 31 -4.05 8.02 17.21
N ILE A 32 -3.32 7.17 16.49
CA ILE A 32 -3.88 6.11 15.66
C ILE A 32 -3.38 4.75 16.14
N ASP A 33 -4.03 3.68 15.68
CA ASP A 33 -3.67 2.32 16.05
C ASP A 33 -2.26 1.91 15.59
N ARG A 34 -1.80 0.77 16.11
CA ARG A 34 -0.43 0.25 15.92
C ARG A 34 -0.08 0.00 14.47
N ILE A 35 -1.06 -0.40 13.66
CA ILE A 35 -0.86 -0.81 12.25
C ILE A 35 -1.20 0.33 11.28
N GLY A 36 -1.91 1.38 11.74
CA GLY A 36 -2.38 2.47 10.89
C GLY A 36 -3.60 2.10 10.05
N VAL A 37 -4.46 1.22 10.58
CA VAL A 37 -5.77 0.93 9.94
C VAL A 37 -6.63 2.17 9.91
N GLN A 38 -6.62 2.95 11.01
CA GLN A 38 -7.27 4.25 11.09
C GLN A 38 -6.29 5.38 10.82
N GLN A 39 -6.81 6.54 10.49
CA GLN A 39 -6.02 7.71 10.15
C GLN A 39 -6.34 8.89 11.06
N MET A 40 -5.39 9.82 11.18
CA MET A 40 -5.53 11.09 11.88
C MET A 40 -4.59 12.10 11.24
N SER A 41 -5.16 13.20 10.78
CA SER A 41 -4.41 14.37 10.29
C SER A 41 -4.54 15.53 11.27
N PHE A 42 -3.56 16.41 11.28
CA PHE A 42 -3.54 17.56 12.20
C PHE A 42 -2.72 18.72 11.64
N ALA A 43 -3.02 19.90 12.13
CA ALA A 43 -2.30 21.14 11.85
C ALA A 43 -2.30 22.05 13.07
N THR A 44 -1.44 23.07 13.05
CA THR A 44 -1.49 24.18 14.01
C THR A 44 -1.82 25.45 13.23
N THR A 45 -2.88 26.17 13.64
CA THR A 45 -3.23 27.44 13.00
C THR A 45 -2.19 28.53 13.30
N PRO A 46 -2.11 29.61 12.51
CA PRO A 46 -1.25 30.75 12.80
C PRO A 46 -1.49 31.38 14.19
N ALA A 47 -2.71 31.25 14.73
CA ALA A 47 -3.05 31.69 16.07
C ALA A 47 -2.68 30.69 17.19
N GLY A 48 -2.07 29.55 16.84
CA GLY A 48 -1.62 28.53 17.80
C GLY A 48 -2.69 27.55 18.24
N ALA A 49 -3.85 27.46 17.55
CA ALA A 49 -4.85 26.43 17.81
C ALA A 49 -4.46 25.11 17.16
N PHE A 50 -4.68 24.00 17.87
CA PHE A 50 -4.44 22.65 17.33
C PHE A 50 -5.72 22.12 16.71
N VAL A 51 -5.66 21.79 15.43
CA VAL A 51 -6.77 21.26 14.63
C VAL A 51 -6.44 19.82 14.24
N PHE A 52 -7.38 18.92 14.37
CA PHE A 52 -7.21 17.50 13.97
C PHE A 52 -8.52 16.88 13.49
N ALA A 53 -8.40 15.91 12.60
CA ALA A 53 -9.51 15.12 12.08
C ALA A 53 -8.99 13.76 11.56
N SER A 54 -9.90 12.82 11.34
CA SER A 54 -9.59 11.53 10.67
C SER A 54 -9.34 11.66 9.17
N ASP A 55 -9.46 12.87 8.61
CA ASP A 55 -9.40 13.17 7.18
C ASP A 55 -8.67 14.51 6.99
N ALA A 56 -7.69 14.58 6.09
CA ALA A 56 -6.88 15.78 5.87
C ALA A 56 -7.73 16.95 5.33
N ARG A 57 -8.74 16.70 4.47
CA ARG A 57 -9.66 17.73 3.99
C ARG A 57 -10.49 18.33 5.12
N ALA A 58 -10.89 17.51 6.09
CA ALA A 58 -11.61 18.01 7.25
C ALA A 58 -10.76 18.97 8.08
N VAL A 59 -9.43 18.74 8.17
CA VAL A 59 -8.50 19.73 8.76
C VAL A 59 -8.45 20.99 7.93
N CYS A 60 -8.35 20.90 6.59
CA CYS A 60 -8.38 22.06 5.66
C CYS A 60 -9.63 22.92 5.81
N SER A 61 -10.78 22.31 6.16
CA SER A 61 -12.06 23.02 6.29
C SER A 61 -12.09 23.98 7.50
N HIS A 62 -11.08 23.99 8.35
CA HIS A 62 -11.01 24.91 9.48
C HIS A 62 -10.75 26.34 8.98
N PRO A 63 -11.60 27.35 9.35
CA PRO A 63 -11.58 28.69 8.74
C PRO A 63 -10.32 29.51 8.99
N ALA A 64 -9.46 29.08 9.91
CA ALA A 64 -8.15 29.72 10.16
C ALA A 64 -6.98 29.03 9.43
N LEU A 65 -7.26 28.00 8.64
CA LEU A 65 -6.31 27.33 7.76
C LEU A 65 -6.68 27.66 6.31
N ASN A 66 -5.68 27.86 5.49
CA ASN A 66 -5.82 28.05 4.05
C ASN A 66 -4.61 27.42 3.39
N PRO A 67 -4.50 26.09 3.43
CA PRO A 67 -3.31 25.41 2.92
C PRO A 67 -3.29 25.44 1.39
N ASP A 68 -2.09 25.60 0.83
CA ASP A 68 -1.82 25.35 -0.58
C ASP A 68 -1.58 23.86 -0.82
N ILE A 69 -1.67 23.45 -2.09
CA ILE A 69 -1.28 22.12 -2.50
C ILE A 69 0.24 22.07 -2.64
N SER A 70 0.88 21.16 -1.93
CA SER A 70 2.32 20.99 -1.92
C SER A 70 2.82 20.38 -3.24
N ARG A 71 3.65 21.11 -3.99
CA ARG A 71 4.33 20.59 -5.19
C ARG A 71 5.20 19.37 -4.87
N GLN A 72 5.85 19.37 -3.71
CA GLN A 72 6.63 18.22 -3.24
C GLN A 72 5.75 16.99 -3.03
N ALA A 73 4.59 17.15 -2.43
CA ALA A 73 3.66 16.04 -2.23
C ALA A 73 3.09 15.51 -3.56
N LEU A 74 2.86 16.37 -4.56
CA LEU A 74 2.48 15.92 -5.91
C LEU A 74 3.60 15.10 -6.57
N PHE A 75 4.87 15.51 -6.40
CA PHE A 75 6.00 14.71 -6.86
C PHE A 75 6.08 13.37 -6.15
N ASN A 76 5.91 13.34 -4.83
CA ASN A 76 5.88 12.12 -4.03
C ASN A 76 4.72 11.21 -4.47
N TYR A 77 3.54 11.78 -4.75
CA TYR A 77 2.42 11.03 -5.32
C TYR A 77 2.75 10.39 -6.67
N LEU A 78 3.31 11.14 -7.61
CA LEU A 78 3.70 10.59 -8.92
C LEU A 78 4.77 9.50 -8.78
N TYR A 79 5.59 9.56 -7.72
CA TYR A 79 6.62 8.57 -7.43
C TYR A 79 6.06 7.30 -6.79
N PHE A 80 5.12 7.41 -5.84
CA PHE A 80 4.56 6.31 -5.05
C PHE A 80 3.11 5.96 -5.41
N TYR A 81 2.45 6.69 -6.30
CA TYR A 81 1.01 6.69 -6.62
C TYR A 81 0.09 6.87 -5.39
N ILE A 82 0.66 7.31 -4.29
CA ILE A 82 0.03 7.68 -3.03
C ILE A 82 0.79 8.84 -2.39
N SER A 83 0.21 9.50 -1.38
CA SER A 83 0.92 10.45 -0.53
C SER A 83 1.48 9.73 0.70
N PRO A 84 2.79 9.43 0.79
CA PRO A 84 3.33 8.76 1.96
C PRO A 84 3.37 9.70 3.18
N GLY A 85 3.03 9.17 4.36
CA GLY A 85 3.15 9.92 5.60
C GLY A 85 4.61 10.23 6.01
N PRO A 86 4.85 11.25 6.84
CA PRO A 86 3.87 12.04 7.62
C PRO A 86 3.28 13.23 6.87
N ALA A 87 3.81 13.64 5.70
CA ALA A 87 3.25 14.73 4.93
C ALA A 87 1.87 14.36 4.34
N THR A 88 1.03 15.37 4.10
CA THR A 88 -0.16 15.23 3.27
C THR A 88 0.03 16.00 1.96
N VAL A 89 -0.95 15.94 1.06
CA VAL A 89 -0.94 16.75 -0.16
C VAL A 89 -1.07 18.24 0.14
N PHE A 90 -1.55 18.61 1.31
CA PHE A 90 -1.73 19.99 1.74
C PHE A 90 -0.51 20.47 2.54
N GLU A 91 -0.04 21.69 2.25
CA GLU A 91 1.05 22.29 3.02
C GLU A 91 0.64 22.50 4.49
N ASP A 92 1.59 22.32 5.40
CA ASP A 92 1.41 22.48 6.85
C ASP A 92 0.37 21.56 7.52
N ILE A 93 -0.15 20.56 6.79
CA ILE A 93 -1.00 19.51 7.36
C ILE A 93 -0.24 18.19 7.35
N GLU A 94 -0.14 17.59 8.52
CA GLU A 94 0.53 16.30 8.71
C GLU A 94 -0.47 15.20 9.08
N LYS A 95 -0.08 13.95 8.82
CA LYS A 95 -0.80 12.76 9.29
C LYS A 95 0.07 11.89 10.17
N LEU A 96 -0.56 11.22 11.13
CA LEU A 96 0.12 10.26 12.00
C LEU A 96 0.52 9.00 11.22
N GLN A 97 1.65 8.44 11.61
CA GLN A 97 2.14 7.15 11.13
C GLN A 97 1.68 6.01 12.06
N PRO A 98 1.67 4.74 11.58
CA PRO A 98 1.33 3.57 12.40
C PRO A 98 2.01 3.58 13.78
N GLY A 99 1.25 3.36 14.85
CA GLY A 99 1.75 3.35 16.21
C GLY A 99 2.25 4.70 16.76
N GLN A 100 1.84 5.82 16.15
CA GLN A 100 2.25 7.16 16.51
C GLN A 100 1.14 7.92 17.24
N TYR A 101 1.54 8.85 18.10
CA TYR A 101 0.67 9.87 18.66
C TYR A 101 1.31 11.26 18.50
N ALA A 102 0.47 12.29 18.47
CA ALA A 102 0.88 13.68 18.59
C ALA A 102 0.33 14.26 19.89
N HIS A 103 1.16 14.98 20.63
CA HIS A 103 0.81 15.65 21.87
C HIS A 103 1.00 17.16 21.71
N PHE A 104 -0.11 17.87 21.74
CA PHE A 104 -0.15 19.32 21.75
C PHE A 104 -0.12 19.83 23.20
N ARG A 105 0.83 20.69 23.49
CA ARG A 105 1.00 21.32 24.80
C ARG A 105 1.73 22.64 24.66
N ASN A 106 1.27 23.69 25.38
CA ASN A 106 1.87 25.01 25.38
C ASN A 106 2.09 25.60 23.98
N GLY A 107 1.17 25.38 23.06
CA GLY A 107 1.26 25.88 21.68
C GLY A 107 2.20 25.10 20.75
N ALA A 108 2.80 24.00 21.21
CA ALA A 108 3.70 23.16 20.42
C ALA A 108 3.17 21.72 20.29
N VAL A 109 3.45 21.09 19.15
CA VAL A 109 3.14 19.69 18.88
C VAL A 109 4.44 18.87 18.96
N SER A 110 4.41 17.80 19.74
CA SER A 110 5.45 16.76 19.75
C SER A 110 4.87 15.43 19.27
N ARG A 111 5.65 14.66 18.52
CA ARG A 111 5.26 13.34 17.99
C ARG A 111 6.16 12.27 18.54
N SER A 112 5.58 11.10 18.85
CA SER A 112 6.35 9.92 19.28
C SER A 112 5.63 8.65 18.87
N PHE A 113 6.41 7.59 18.66
CA PHE A 113 5.88 6.25 18.48
C PHE A 113 5.66 5.61 19.85
N TYR A 114 4.44 5.16 20.12
CA TYR A 114 4.14 4.40 21.32
C TYR A 114 4.32 2.89 21.09
N TRP A 115 4.30 2.47 19.82
CA TRP A 115 4.49 1.08 19.44
C TRP A 115 5.20 0.96 18.08
N GLN A 116 6.04 -0.04 17.97
CA GLN A 116 6.61 -0.53 16.71
C GLN A 116 6.84 -2.04 16.85
N PRO A 117 6.75 -2.84 15.75
CA PRO A 117 7.07 -4.25 15.82
C PRO A 117 8.49 -4.49 16.32
N ALA A 118 8.64 -5.36 17.30
CA ALA A 118 9.97 -5.75 17.79
C ALA A 118 10.52 -6.88 16.90
N TYR A 119 11.53 -6.58 16.11
CA TYR A 119 12.16 -7.56 15.20
C TYR A 119 13.31 -8.34 15.87
N THR A 120 13.15 -8.69 17.14
CA THR A 120 14.05 -9.60 17.85
C THR A 120 13.67 -11.03 17.48
N GLU A 121 14.47 -11.66 16.62
CA GLU A 121 14.16 -13.00 16.13
C GLU A 121 14.31 -14.06 17.24
N PHE A 122 13.39 -15.03 17.26
CA PHE A 122 13.48 -16.18 18.19
C PHE A 122 14.75 -16.99 17.95
N SER A 123 15.45 -17.40 19.01
CA SER A 123 16.66 -18.24 18.92
C SER A 123 16.36 -19.74 19.00
N ASP A 124 15.32 -20.15 19.77
CA ASP A 124 15.14 -21.53 20.20
C ASP A 124 13.71 -22.05 19.95
N ARG A 125 12.95 -21.42 19.05
CA ARG A 125 11.58 -21.83 18.79
C ARG A 125 11.50 -22.76 17.58
N ASP A 126 10.82 -23.90 17.76
CA ASP A 126 10.55 -24.86 16.69
C ASP A 126 9.60 -24.27 15.63
N ASP A 127 9.88 -24.52 14.35
CA ASP A 127 9.05 -24.06 13.23
C ASP A 127 7.62 -24.60 13.29
N GLY A 128 7.43 -25.84 13.80
CA GLY A 128 6.11 -26.45 14.01
C GLY A 128 5.28 -25.68 15.05
N ALA A 129 5.88 -25.32 16.18
CA ALA A 129 5.25 -24.52 17.21
C ALA A 129 4.91 -23.11 16.72
N CYS A 130 5.77 -22.51 15.87
CA CYS A 130 5.48 -21.24 15.22
C CYS A 130 4.29 -21.35 14.26
N ALA A 131 4.21 -22.43 13.49
CA ALA A 131 3.11 -22.68 12.56
C ALA A 131 1.77 -22.87 13.28
N GLU A 132 1.76 -23.59 14.40
CA GLU A 132 0.55 -23.77 15.23
C GLU A 132 0.07 -22.44 15.79
N GLN A 133 0.97 -21.65 16.38
CA GLN A 133 0.64 -20.32 16.91
C GLN A 133 0.06 -19.40 15.83
N VAL A 134 0.61 -19.40 14.62
CA VAL A 134 0.08 -18.57 13.50
C VAL A 134 -1.34 -19.01 13.14
N ARG A 135 -1.60 -20.33 13.04
CA ARG A 135 -2.95 -20.82 12.74
C ARG A 135 -3.96 -20.45 13.83
N ASP A 136 -3.57 -20.58 15.09
CA ASP A 136 -4.43 -20.26 16.22
C ASP A 136 -4.71 -18.76 16.27
N SER A 137 -3.67 -17.91 16.19
CA SER A 137 -3.83 -16.46 16.18
C SER A 137 -4.72 -15.98 15.04
N LEU A 138 -4.56 -16.54 13.83
CA LEU A 138 -5.41 -16.15 12.69
C LEU A 138 -6.86 -16.60 12.86
N ARG A 139 -7.09 -17.84 13.37
CA ARG A 139 -8.44 -18.31 13.70
C ARG A 139 -9.11 -17.41 14.72
N ASP A 140 -8.40 -17.08 15.79
CA ASP A 140 -8.92 -16.29 16.90
C ASP A 140 -9.13 -14.82 16.47
N GLY A 141 -8.23 -14.26 15.65
CA GLY A 141 -8.37 -12.93 15.04
C GLY A 141 -9.61 -12.84 14.13
N VAL A 142 -9.91 -13.87 13.33
CA VAL A 142 -11.16 -13.93 12.56
C VAL A 142 -12.38 -13.96 13.48
N GLY A 143 -12.35 -14.76 14.54
CA GLY A 143 -13.42 -14.83 15.53
C GLY A 143 -13.65 -13.49 16.24
N ALA A 144 -12.56 -12.83 16.64
CA ALA A 144 -12.60 -11.51 17.28
C ALA A 144 -13.16 -10.43 16.32
N ALA A 145 -12.74 -10.42 15.06
CA ALA A 145 -13.25 -9.49 14.05
C ALA A 145 -14.78 -9.61 13.83
N VAL A 146 -15.29 -10.84 13.78
CA VAL A 146 -16.75 -11.10 13.68
C VAL A 146 -17.48 -10.65 14.96
N ALA A 147 -16.91 -10.91 16.13
CA ALA A 147 -17.51 -10.54 17.41
C ALA A 147 -17.51 -9.03 17.66
N ALA A 148 -16.54 -8.30 17.11
CA ALA A 148 -16.41 -6.85 17.27
C ALA A 148 -17.54 -6.04 16.60
N VAL A 149 -18.31 -6.67 15.68
CA VAL A 149 -19.38 -6.01 14.91
C VAL A 149 -20.71 -6.77 15.08
N PRO A 150 -21.32 -6.74 16.28
CA PRO A 150 -22.58 -7.45 16.53
C PRO A 150 -23.69 -7.01 15.59
N GLY A 151 -24.42 -7.98 15.03
CA GLY A 151 -25.57 -7.71 14.15
C GLY A 151 -25.24 -7.42 12.68
N ALA A 152 -23.97 -7.30 12.31
CA ALA A 152 -23.58 -7.28 10.91
C ALA A 152 -23.37 -8.71 10.39
N GLU A 153 -23.94 -9.03 9.23
CA GLU A 153 -23.64 -10.29 8.54
C GLU A 153 -22.21 -10.24 7.98
N PRO A 154 -21.32 -11.17 8.39
CA PRO A 154 -19.95 -11.19 7.91
C PRO A 154 -19.82 -11.91 6.57
N GLY A 155 -18.95 -11.39 5.70
CA GLY A 155 -18.45 -12.01 4.48
C GLY A 155 -16.96 -11.81 4.35
N ALA A 156 -16.36 -12.32 3.28
CA ALA A 156 -14.93 -12.14 3.01
C ALA A 156 -14.65 -11.77 1.57
N PHE A 157 -13.61 -10.95 1.35
CA PHE A 157 -12.97 -10.89 0.04
C PHE A 157 -12.34 -12.24 -0.28
N LEU A 158 -12.59 -12.78 -1.47
CA LEU A 158 -12.09 -14.09 -1.89
C LEU A 158 -11.43 -13.99 -3.27
N SER A 159 -10.15 -13.63 -3.31
CA SER A 159 -9.38 -13.51 -4.56
C SER A 159 -8.73 -14.83 -5.02
N GLY A 160 -8.88 -15.91 -4.25
CA GLY A 160 -8.12 -17.15 -4.48
C GLY A 160 -6.60 -17.00 -4.21
N GLY A 161 -6.18 -15.93 -3.55
CA GLY A 161 -4.85 -15.78 -2.96
C GLY A 161 -4.74 -16.52 -1.62
N LEU A 162 -3.51 -16.73 -1.15
CA LEU A 162 -3.23 -17.40 0.13
C LEU A 162 -3.98 -16.74 1.29
N ASP A 163 -3.89 -15.41 1.41
CA ASP A 163 -4.38 -14.65 2.56
C ASP A 163 -5.89 -14.57 2.59
N SER A 164 -6.49 -14.11 1.50
CA SER A 164 -7.95 -13.99 1.38
C SER A 164 -8.64 -15.34 1.57
N THR A 165 -8.05 -16.43 1.04
CA THR A 165 -8.62 -17.77 1.20
C THR A 165 -8.42 -18.31 2.62
N SER A 166 -7.32 -17.97 3.31
CA SER A 166 -7.11 -18.32 4.71
C SER A 166 -8.16 -17.66 5.61
N VAL A 167 -8.34 -16.34 5.44
CA VAL A 167 -9.35 -15.58 6.20
C VAL A 167 -10.76 -16.10 5.92
N ALA A 168 -11.12 -16.32 4.65
CA ALA A 168 -12.43 -16.85 4.26
C ALA A 168 -12.67 -18.27 4.79
N GLY A 169 -11.63 -19.11 4.81
CA GLY A 169 -11.70 -20.47 5.35
C GLY A 169 -11.95 -20.48 6.86
N TYR A 170 -11.27 -19.64 7.64
CA TYR A 170 -11.55 -19.50 9.07
C TYR A 170 -12.92 -18.87 9.32
N LEU A 171 -13.33 -17.89 8.51
CA LEU A 171 -14.68 -17.33 8.60
C LEU A 171 -15.75 -18.40 8.40
N ALA A 172 -15.59 -19.28 7.41
CA ALA A 172 -16.52 -20.39 7.17
C ALA A 172 -16.59 -21.36 8.38
N GLY A 173 -15.48 -21.52 9.12
CA GLY A 173 -15.45 -22.27 10.38
C GLY A 173 -16.26 -21.62 11.50
N HIS A 174 -16.27 -20.29 11.59
CA HIS A 174 -17.07 -19.53 12.56
C HIS A 174 -18.52 -19.30 12.10
N ARG A 175 -18.76 -19.23 10.80
CA ARG A 175 -20.06 -18.95 10.16
C ARG A 175 -20.26 -19.88 8.97
N PRO A 176 -20.79 -21.10 9.17
CA PRO A 176 -21.11 -22.02 8.08
C PRO A 176 -22.02 -21.35 7.04
N GLY A 177 -21.67 -21.43 5.75
CA GLY A 177 -22.37 -20.77 4.67
C GLY A 177 -22.06 -19.27 4.53
N ALA A 178 -20.98 -18.78 5.17
CA ALA A 178 -20.52 -17.42 4.98
C ALA A 178 -20.29 -17.10 3.49
N LYS A 179 -20.56 -15.85 3.10
CA LYS A 179 -20.39 -15.40 1.71
C LYS A 179 -18.95 -14.98 1.43
N GLY A 180 -18.46 -15.38 0.27
CA GLY A 180 -17.17 -14.94 -0.28
C GLY A 180 -17.37 -14.22 -1.60
N PHE A 181 -16.70 -13.09 -1.80
CA PHE A 181 -16.89 -12.22 -2.95
C PHE A 181 -15.65 -12.15 -3.81
N THR A 182 -15.82 -12.34 -5.13
CA THR A 182 -14.75 -12.30 -6.12
C THR A 182 -15.11 -11.35 -7.25
N ILE A 183 -14.20 -10.46 -7.59
CA ILE A 183 -14.24 -9.70 -8.83
C ILE A 183 -13.44 -10.47 -9.89
N ALA A 184 -14.07 -10.78 -11.00
CA ALA A 184 -13.47 -11.42 -12.16
C ALA A 184 -13.32 -10.40 -13.30
N PHE A 185 -12.45 -10.73 -14.24
CA PHE A 185 -12.21 -9.97 -15.45
C PHE A 185 -12.39 -10.88 -16.67
N PRO A 186 -12.87 -10.35 -17.81
CA PRO A 186 -12.92 -11.11 -19.06
C PRO A 186 -11.53 -11.53 -19.54
N GLU A 187 -10.51 -10.72 -19.24
CA GLU A 187 -9.11 -10.96 -19.60
C GLU A 187 -8.50 -12.06 -18.74
N GLU A 188 -8.15 -13.19 -19.35
CA GLU A 188 -7.62 -14.38 -18.68
C GLU A 188 -6.41 -14.08 -17.76
N LYS A 189 -5.54 -13.16 -18.19
CA LYS A 189 -4.35 -12.73 -17.44
C LYS A 189 -4.68 -12.17 -16.05
N TYR A 190 -5.86 -11.55 -15.89
CA TYR A 190 -6.30 -10.90 -14.65
C TYR A 190 -7.35 -11.74 -13.91
N ASN A 191 -7.80 -12.86 -14.47
CA ASN A 191 -8.88 -13.66 -13.91
C ASN A 191 -8.37 -14.68 -12.91
N GLU A 192 -8.67 -14.46 -11.64
CA GLU A 192 -8.30 -15.34 -10.53
C GLU A 192 -9.45 -16.28 -10.08
N LEU A 193 -10.57 -16.27 -10.79
CA LEU A 193 -11.78 -17.01 -10.46
C LEU A 193 -11.55 -18.52 -10.20
N PRO A 194 -10.74 -19.25 -10.97
CA PRO A 194 -10.53 -20.69 -10.74
C PRO A 194 -9.98 -21.01 -9.34
N TRP A 195 -9.09 -20.16 -8.83
CA TRP A 195 -8.53 -20.31 -7.47
C TRP A 195 -9.52 -19.93 -6.39
N ALA A 196 -10.29 -18.84 -6.60
CA ALA A 196 -11.36 -18.45 -5.69
C ALA A 196 -12.41 -19.54 -5.55
N GLU A 197 -12.84 -20.16 -6.66
CA GLU A 197 -13.74 -21.29 -6.68
C GLU A 197 -13.17 -22.52 -5.95
N ALA A 198 -11.88 -22.82 -6.09
CA ALA A 198 -11.23 -23.91 -5.35
C ALA A 198 -11.30 -23.66 -3.83
N GLY A 199 -11.05 -22.41 -3.39
CA GLY A 199 -11.22 -22.00 -2.00
C GLY A 199 -12.66 -22.12 -1.51
N ALA A 200 -13.62 -21.61 -2.28
CA ALA A 200 -15.04 -21.67 -1.97
C ALA A 200 -15.53 -23.11 -1.80
N ARG A 201 -15.19 -24.00 -2.74
CA ARG A 201 -15.53 -25.44 -2.66
C ARG A 201 -14.90 -26.11 -1.44
N ARG A 202 -13.64 -25.77 -1.11
CA ARG A 202 -12.92 -26.38 0.03
C ARG A 202 -13.62 -26.11 1.36
N PHE A 203 -14.16 -24.90 1.54
CA PHE A 203 -14.70 -24.44 2.81
C PHE A 203 -16.24 -24.35 2.85
N GLY A 204 -16.93 -24.68 1.76
CA GLY A 204 -18.38 -24.56 1.70
C GLY A 204 -18.88 -23.11 1.76
N ILE A 205 -18.12 -22.18 1.16
CA ILE A 205 -18.45 -20.76 1.10
C ILE A 205 -19.52 -20.52 0.02
N ASP A 206 -20.54 -19.71 0.34
CA ASP A 206 -21.50 -19.19 -0.64
C ASP A 206 -20.78 -18.15 -1.50
N HIS A 207 -20.36 -18.59 -2.71
CA HIS A 207 -19.44 -17.83 -3.56
C HIS A 207 -20.19 -16.94 -4.53
N VAL A 208 -20.10 -15.63 -4.33
CA VAL A 208 -20.66 -14.59 -5.19
C VAL A 208 -19.56 -14.01 -6.07
N THR A 209 -19.78 -14.07 -7.38
CA THR A 209 -18.84 -13.54 -8.38
C THR A 209 -19.45 -12.40 -9.16
N HIS A 210 -18.63 -11.40 -9.50
CA HIS A 210 -19.01 -10.29 -10.35
C HIS A 210 -17.94 -10.04 -11.40
N VAL A 211 -18.34 -9.89 -12.67
CA VAL A 211 -17.41 -9.58 -13.76
C VAL A 211 -17.41 -8.06 -13.95
N LEU A 212 -16.28 -7.44 -13.62
CA LEU A 212 -16.10 -6.00 -13.75
C LEU A 212 -15.95 -5.60 -15.23
N THR A 213 -16.64 -4.52 -15.59
CA THR A 213 -16.64 -3.96 -16.94
C THR A 213 -15.97 -2.59 -17.01
N PRO A 214 -15.50 -2.14 -18.20
CA PRO A 214 -15.01 -0.76 -18.38
C PRO A 214 -16.05 0.31 -18.04
N ALA A 215 -17.33 0.10 -18.35
CA ALA A 215 -18.40 1.04 -18.04
C ALA A 215 -18.59 1.22 -16.52
N GLU A 216 -18.63 0.11 -15.76
CA GLU A 216 -18.70 0.19 -14.29
C GLU A 216 -17.47 0.85 -13.68
N THR A 217 -16.32 0.73 -14.33
CA THR A 217 -15.08 1.41 -13.92
C THR A 217 -15.23 2.92 -14.06
N VAL A 218 -15.72 3.40 -15.20
CA VAL A 218 -15.99 4.83 -15.43
C VAL A 218 -16.97 5.37 -14.40
N ASP A 219 -18.05 4.65 -14.13
CA ASP A 219 -19.07 5.04 -13.15
C ASP A 219 -18.53 5.10 -11.71
N ALA A 220 -17.56 4.24 -11.37
CA ALA A 220 -16.99 4.16 -10.03
C ALA A 220 -15.95 5.25 -9.72
N ILE A 221 -15.16 5.68 -10.72
CA ILE A 221 -14.02 6.59 -10.56
C ILE A 221 -14.41 7.90 -9.83
N PRO A 222 -15.48 8.63 -10.18
CA PRO A 222 -15.83 9.88 -9.50
C PRO A 222 -16.08 9.69 -8.00
N GLY A 223 -16.76 8.62 -7.60
CA GLY A 223 -17.00 8.29 -6.20
C GLY A 223 -15.71 7.93 -5.45
N ILE A 224 -14.80 7.23 -6.10
CA ILE A 224 -13.51 6.86 -5.53
C ILE A 224 -12.64 8.11 -5.33
N VAL A 225 -12.58 9.01 -6.31
CA VAL A 225 -11.87 10.29 -6.19
C VAL A 225 -12.40 11.11 -5.01
N GLU A 226 -13.71 11.21 -4.86
CA GLU A 226 -14.36 11.93 -3.76
C GLU A 226 -14.11 11.30 -2.39
N ALA A 227 -14.04 9.96 -2.32
CA ALA A 227 -13.84 9.24 -1.07
C ALA A 227 -12.43 9.40 -0.49
N HIS A 228 -11.44 9.77 -1.31
CA HIS A 228 -10.06 9.95 -0.86
C HIS A 228 -9.78 11.43 -0.57
N ASP A 229 -9.28 11.69 0.61
CA ASP A 229 -8.88 13.02 1.08
C ASP A 229 -7.58 13.56 0.46
N GLU A 230 -6.81 12.68 -0.16
CA GLU A 230 -5.59 12.96 -0.90
C GLU A 230 -5.63 12.25 -2.26
N PRO A 231 -4.84 12.66 -3.27
CA PRO A 231 -4.74 11.94 -4.53
C PRO A 231 -4.38 10.47 -4.31
N TYR A 232 -5.05 9.57 -5.01
CA TYR A 232 -4.88 8.14 -4.84
C TYR A 232 -4.83 7.39 -6.18
N GLY A 233 -3.69 6.77 -6.51
CA GLY A 233 -3.41 6.18 -7.83
C GLY A 233 -3.50 4.65 -7.91
N ASN A 234 -3.83 3.93 -6.83
CA ASN A 234 -3.94 2.48 -6.91
C ASN A 234 -5.22 2.05 -7.63
N SER A 235 -5.08 1.55 -8.88
CA SER A 235 -6.21 1.16 -9.72
C SER A 235 -7.06 0.03 -9.15
N SER A 236 -6.52 -0.77 -8.22
CA SER A 236 -7.30 -1.83 -7.55
C SER A 236 -8.35 -1.29 -6.56
N SER A 237 -8.43 0.03 -6.35
CA SER A 237 -9.53 0.67 -5.61
C SER A 237 -10.89 0.45 -6.28
N VAL A 238 -10.93 0.41 -7.63
CA VAL A 238 -12.16 0.15 -8.39
C VAL A 238 -12.72 -1.24 -8.10
N PRO A 239 -11.99 -2.34 -8.35
CA PRO A 239 -12.51 -3.66 -8.05
C PRO A 239 -12.76 -3.88 -6.54
N ALA A 240 -12.01 -3.23 -5.64
CA ALA A 240 -12.28 -3.28 -4.20
C ALA A 240 -13.64 -2.64 -3.86
N TYR A 241 -13.94 -1.47 -4.41
CA TYR A 241 -15.22 -0.79 -4.22
C TYR A 241 -16.39 -1.59 -4.81
N ILE A 242 -16.25 -2.10 -6.04
CA ILE A 242 -17.30 -2.90 -6.68
C ILE A 242 -17.55 -4.18 -5.87
N CYS A 243 -16.51 -4.83 -5.38
CA CYS A 243 -16.62 -6.02 -4.51
C CYS A 243 -17.41 -5.69 -3.21
N ALA A 244 -17.07 -4.59 -2.55
CA ALA A 244 -17.77 -4.16 -1.34
C ALA A 244 -19.24 -3.78 -1.62
N ARG A 245 -19.53 -3.14 -2.76
CA ARG A 245 -20.91 -2.83 -3.21
C ARG A 245 -21.71 -4.12 -3.44
N VAL A 246 -21.13 -5.09 -4.15
CA VAL A 246 -21.76 -6.41 -4.37
C VAL A 246 -22.02 -7.11 -3.04
N ALA A 247 -21.09 -7.03 -2.08
CA ALA A 247 -21.26 -7.62 -0.74
C ALA A 247 -22.44 -6.99 -0.01
N ARG A 248 -22.54 -5.65 0.03
CA ARG A 248 -23.68 -4.92 0.60
C ARG A 248 -25.00 -5.36 -0.04
N ASP A 249 -25.05 -5.43 -1.36
CA ASP A 249 -26.26 -5.77 -2.12
C ASP A 249 -26.70 -7.23 -1.86
N ASN A 250 -25.78 -8.06 -1.36
CA ASN A 250 -26.03 -9.42 -0.87
C ASN A 250 -26.24 -9.50 0.66
N GLY A 251 -26.46 -8.37 1.34
CA GLY A 251 -26.80 -8.31 2.75
C GLY A 251 -25.62 -8.41 3.72
N VAL A 252 -24.37 -8.29 3.24
CA VAL A 252 -23.17 -8.31 4.08
C VAL A 252 -22.89 -6.91 4.62
N GLY A 253 -22.74 -6.78 5.92
CA GLY A 253 -22.42 -5.53 6.61
C GLY A 253 -20.97 -5.44 7.13
N LEU A 254 -20.24 -6.56 7.11
CA LEU A 254 -18.83 -6.64 7.49
C LEU A 254 -18.07 -7.51 6.49
N LEU A 255 -17.05 -6.98 5.85
CA LEU A 255 -16.13 -7.75 5.03
C LEU A 255 -14.81 -8.01 5.77
N LEU A 256 -14.33 -9.24 5.72
CA LEU A 256 -13.00 -9.60 6.19
C LEU A 256 -12.03 -9.61 5.01
N ALA A 257 -10.89 -8.91 5.18
CA ALA A 257 -9.86 -8.78 4.17
C ALA A 257 -8.58 -9.56 4.56
N GLY A 258 -7.84 -10.01 3.55
CA GLY A 258 -6.59 -10.74 3.73
C GLY A 258 -5.35 -9.84 3.69
N ASP A 259 -5.51 -8.53 3.68
CA ASP A 259 -4.40 -7.58 3.61
C ASP A 259 -3.48 -7.70 4.82
N GLY A 260 -2.19 -7.47 4.61
CA GLY A 260 -1.13 -7.61 5.61
C GLY A 260 -0.39 -8.94 5.60
N GLY A 261 -0.96 -10.00 5.03
CA GLY A 261 -0.31 -11.31 5.00
C GLY A 261 1.02 -11.33 4.25
N ASP A 262 1.13 -10.57 3.19
CA ASP A 262 2.38 -10.45 2.41
C ASP A 262 3.49 -9.76 3.21
N GLU A 263 3.14 -8.73 3.98
CA GLU A 263 4.08 -7.93 4.78
C GLU A 263 4.60 -8.72 5.98
N ILE A 264 3.74 -9.46 6.67
CA ILE A 264 4.14 -10.20 7.88
C ILE A 264 4.76 -11.57 7.59
N PHE A 265 4.39 -12.22 6.45
CA PHE A 265 4.88 -13.56 6.08
C PHE A 265 5.78 -13.57 4.83
N ALA A 266 6.44 -12.46 4.54
CA ALA A 266 7.42 -12.34 3.46
C ALA A 266 6.86 -12.75 2.07
N GLY A 267 5.73 -12.14 1.69
CA GLY A 267 5.02 -12.46 0.44
C GLY A 267 5.41 -11.60 -0.77
N ASN A 268 6.18 -10.55 -0.60
CA ASN A 268 6.58 -9.69 -1.71
C ASN A 268 7.78 -10.30 -2.46
N GLU A 269 7.67 -10.46 -3.79
CA GLU A 269 8.72 -11.05 -4.64
C GLU A 269 10.08 -10.33 -4.49
N ARG A 270 10.06 -9.02 -4.29
CA ARG A 270 11.27 -8.23 -4.08
C ARG A 270 12.13 -8.71 -2.90
N TYR A 271 11.56 -9.37 -1.87
CA TYR A 271 12.33 -9.92 -0.75
C TYR A 271 13.27 -11.06 -1.19
N VAL A 272 12.79 -11.92 -2.09
CA VAL A 272 13.62 -12.99 -2.66
C VAL A 272 14.57 -12.44 -3.71
N GLU A 273 14.14 -11.48 -4.50
CA GLU A 273 14.97 -10.87 -5.54
C GLU A 273 16.24 -10.21 -4.98
N GLN A 274 16.16 -9.57 -3.80
CA GLN A 274 17.34 -8.95 -3.18
C GLN A 274 18.47 -9.95 -2.93
N ARG A 275 18.15 -11.22 -2.66
CA ARG A 275 19.14 -12.27 -2.47
C ARG A 275 19.93 -12.64 -3.73
N ARG A 276 19.46 -12.25 -4.93
CA ARG A 276 20.23 -12.40 -6.18
C ARG A 276 21.55 -11.62 -6.13
N TYR A 277 21.57 -10.53 -5.35
CA TYR A 277 22.73 -9.67 -5.22
C TYR A 277 23.73 -10.13 -4.13
N ASP A 278 23.39 -11.13 -3.32
CA ASP A 278 24.28 -11.66 -2.27
C ASP A 278 25.59 -12.20 -2.83
N ALA A 279 25.56 -12.87 -3.99
CA ALA A 279 26.75 -13.38 -4.63
C ALA A 279 27.75 -12.27 -5.02
N TRP A 280 27.23 -11.15 -5.53
CA TRP A 280 28.02 -9.96 -5.84
C TRP A 280 28.59 -9.32 -4.58
N ARG A 281 27.80 -9.19 -3.54
CA ARG A 281 28.18 -8.58 -2.25
C ARG A 281 29.24 -9.40 -1.49
N ARG A 282 29.34 -10.72 -1.74
CA ARG A 282 30.40 -11.59 -1.19
C ARG A 282 31.78 -11.35 -1.82
N ILE A 283 31.85 -10.72 -2.98
CA ILE A 283 33.12 -10.34 -3.60
C ILE A 283 33.73 -9.22 -2.74
N PRO A 284 35.03 -9.37 -2.29
CA PRO A 284 35.70 -8.34 -1.53
C PRO A 284 35.65 -6.97 -2.24
N SER A 285 35.44 -5.90 -1.49
CA SER A 285 35.17 -4.57 -2.03
C SER A 285 36.18 -4.02 -3.05
N PRO A 286 37.53 -4.28 -2.95
CA PRO A 286 38.47 -3.82 -3.97
C PRO A 286 38.23 -4.49 -5.33
N PHE A 287 38.04 -5.82 -5.33
CA PHE A 287 37.80 -6.58 -6.55
C PHE A 287 36.42 -6.25 -7.17
N ARG A 288 35.44 -6.04 -6.33
CA ARG A 288 34.09 -5.66 -6.75
C ARG A 288 34.08 -4.30 -7.46
N ARG A 289 34.78 -3.29 -6.91
CA ARG A 289 34.93 -1.98 -7.54
C ARG A 289 35.68 -2.05 -8.88
N LEU A 290 36.73 -2.85 -8.94
CA LEU A 290 37.48 -3.07 -10.18
C LEU A 290 36.59 -3.70 -11.25
N LEU A 291 35.88 -4.77 -10.91
CA LEU A 291 34.96 -5.47 -11.80
C LEU A 291 33.83 -4.55 -12.28
N HIS A 292 33.24 -3.78 -11.36
CA HIS A 292 32.21 -2.79 -11.69
C HIS A 292 32.74 -1.73 -12.67
N GLY A 293 33.92 -1.17 -12.42
CA GLY A 293 34.57 -0.22 -13.32
C GLY A 293 34.85 -0.79 -14.72
N LEU A 294 35.27 -2.05 -14.81
CA LEU A 294 35.47 -2.74 -16.10
C LEU A 294 34.15 -2.93 -16.86
N LEU A 295 33.07 -3.29 -16.17
CA LEU A 295 31.74 -3.42 -16.76
C LEU A 295 31.22 -2.08 -17.29
N LEU A 296 31.37 -1.00 -16.52
CA LEU A 296 30.97 0.35 -16.94
C LEU A 296 31.73 0.81 -18.18
N ASN A 297 33.06 0.61 -18.22
CA ASN A 297 33.89 0.98 -19.36
C ASN A 297 33.59 0.12 -20.61
N GLY A 298 33.20 -1.13 -20.42
CA GLY A 298 32.80 -2.04 -21.49
C GLY A 298 31.41 -1.72 -22.07
N ALA A 299 30.47 -1.31 -21.23
CA ALA A 299 29.13 -0.95 -21.65
C ALA A 299 29.07 0.33 -22.50
N GLY A 300 29.99 1.30 -22.28
CA GLY A 300 30.10 2.52 -23.08
C GLY A 300 30.47 2.29 -24.56
N ARG A 301 30.88 1.08 -24.92
CA ARG A 301 31.24 0.66 -26.29
C ARG A 301 30.16 -0.15 -27.01
N ASN A 302 29.09 -0.60 -26.33
CA ASN A 302 28.03 -1.45 -26.89
C ASN A 302 26.65 -0.94 -26.47
N THR A 303 25.96 -0.27 -27.38
CA THR A 303 24.60 0.29 -27.20
C THR A 303 23.50 -0.76 -27.54
N GLY A 304 23.64 -2.02 -27.11
CA GLY A 304 22.66 -3.08 -27.42
C GLY A 304 22.30 -3.93 -26.21
N ASP A 305 21.22 -4.72 -26.32
CA ASP A 305 20.68 -5.67 -25.31
C ASP A 305 21.61 -6.89 -25.00
N GLY A 306 22.91 -6.73 -25.13
CA GLY A 306 23.90 -7.76 -24.98
C GLY A 306 24.13 -8.22 -23.52
N VAL A 307 24.81 -9.36 -23.36
CA VAL A 307 25.17 -9.94 -22.05
C VAL A 307 25.92 -8.93 -21.17
N LEU A 308 26.77 -8.09 -21.77
CA LEU A 308 27.54 -7.08 -21.07
C LEU A 308 26.63 -5.96 -20.48
N ALA A 309 25.62 -5.52 -21.23
CA ALA A 309 24.65 -4.54 -20.76
C ALA A 309 23.84 -5.08 -19.56
N ARG A 310 23.41 -6.35 -19.64
CA ARG A 310 22.72 -7.02 -18.51
C ARG A 310 23.63 -7.19 -17.29
N ALA A 311 24.89 -7.56 -17.48
CA ALA A 311 25.86 -7.69 -16.39
C ALA A 311 26.13 -6.33 -15.73
N THR A 312 26.25 -5.25 -16.51
CA THR A 312 26.42 -3.88 -16.01
C THR A 312 25.18 -3.42 -15.23
N ALA A 313 23.99 -3.65 -15.77
CA ALA A 313 22.74 -3.32 -15.08
C ALA A 313 22.59 -4.10 -13.75
N TYR A 314 22.97 -5.39 -13.75
CA TYR A 314 23.01 -6.20 -12.53
C TYR A 314 24.01 -5.64 -11.51
N ALA A 315 25.23 -5.32 -11.93
CA ALA A 315 26.27 -4.78 -11.07
C ALA A 315 25.86 -3.40 -10.49
N ASN A 316 25.29 -2.52 -11.30
CA ASN A 316 24.78 -1.23 -10.85
C ASN A 316 23.70 -1.38 -9.76
N ARG A 317 22.74 -2.27 -9.96
CA ARG A 317 21.72 -2.57 -8.96
C ARG A 317 22.31 -3.20 -7.70
N ALA A 318 23.28 -4.10 -7.85
CA ALA A 318 23.95 -4.75 -6.72
C ALA A 318 24.77 -3.77 -5.86
N GLU A 319 25.33 -2.72 -6.45
CA GLU A 319 26.06 -1.65 -5.74
C GLU A 319 25.11 -0.63 -5.08
N THR A 320 23.87 -0.48 -5.59
CA THR A 320 22.87 0.41 -4.96
C THR A 320 22.45 -0.18 -3.61
N PRO A 321 22.57 0.57 -2.50
CA PRO A 321 22.17 0.08 -1.18
C PRO A 321 20.65 -0.06 -1.06
N LEU A 322 20.19 -0.87 -0.09
CA LEU A 322 18.79 -0.85 0.35
C LEU A 322 18.53 0.38 1.25
N PRO A 323 17.33 0.97 1.17
CA PRO A 323 16.18 0.60 0.36
C PRO A 323 16.17 1.14 -1.06
N ASP A 324 17.12 1.98 -1.47
CA ASP A 324 17.12 2.66 -2.79
C ASP A 324 17.01 1.68 -3.95
N ARG A 325 17.64 0.51 -3.82
CA ARG A 325 17.59 -0.55 -4.82
C ARG A 325 16.17 -1.08 -5.07
N LEU A 326 15.26 -1.00 -4.09
CA LEU A 326 13.87 -1.40 -4.26
C LEU A 326 13.14 -0.49 -5.25
N GLN A 327 13.62 0.74 -5.41
CA GLN A 327 13.07 1.75 -6.32
C GLN A 327 13.72 1.75 -7.71
N ALA A 328 14.66 0.84 -7.97
CA ALA A 328 15.41 0.80 -9.24
C ALA A 328 14.56 0.47 -10.48
N TYR A 329 13.30 0.10 -10.29
CA TYR A 329 12.31 -0.16 -11.36
C TYR A 329 11.25 0.95 -11.48
N ASN A 330 11.26 1.94 -10.58
CA ASN A 330 10.31 3.04 -10.60
C ASN A 330 10.48 3.85 -11.90
N ILE A 331 9.37 4.11 -12.61
CA ILE A 331 9.41 4.80 -13.90
C ILE A 331 9.93 6.23 -13.76
N ILE A 332 9.60 6.93 -12.67
CA ILE A 332 10.09 8.28 -12.41
C ILE A 332 11.62 8.26 -12.22
N ALA A 333 12.12 7.31 -11.43
CA ALA A 333 13.55 7.18 -11.16
C ALA A 333 14.36 6.79 -12.42
N THR A 334 13.77 6.01 -13.34
CA THR A 334 14.48 5.43 -14.50
C THR A 334 14.35 6.21 -15.79
N SER A 335 13.34 7.09 -15.92
CA SER A 335 13.09 7.82 -17.18
C SER A 335 13.86 9.15 -17.31
N GLY A 336 14.46 9.63 -16.22
CA GLY A 336 15.15 10.92 -16.18
C GLY A 336 14.20 12.08 -15.85
N LEU A 337 14.47 12.76 -14.74
CA LEU A 337 13.57 13.78 -14.18
C LEU A 337 13.36 14.96 -15.14
N SER A 338 14.44 15.48 -15.75
CA SER A 338 14.38 16.60 -16.70
C SER A 338 13.65 16.27 -18.01
N ARG A 339 13.42 14.99 -18.30
CA ARG A 339 12.59 14.53 -19.42
C ARG A 339 11.12 14.48 -19.04
N LEU A 340 10.83 14.08 -17.79
CA LEU A 340 9.46 13.85 -17.34
C LEU A 340 8.76 15.11 -16.85
N PHE A 341 9.49 16.01 -16.18
CA PHE A 341 8.92 17.13 -15.45
C PHE A 341 9.31 18.49 -16.05
N HIS A 342 8.40 19.45 -15.91
CA HIS A 342 8.65 20.83 -16.27
C HIS A 342 9.81 21.42 -15.43
N PRO A 343 10.71 22.26 -16.01
CA PRO A 343 11.85 22.80 -15.28
C PRO A 343 11.47 23.59 -14.02
N ASP A 344 10.41 24.40 -14.08
CA ASP A 344 9.95 25.21 -12.94
C ASP A 344 9.38 24.36 -11.82
N PHE A 345 8.70 23.23 -12.16
CA PHE A 345 8.25 22.27 -11.17
C PHE A 345 9.44 21.61 -10.48
N LEU A 346 10.46 21.18 -11.25
CA LEU A 346 11.68 20.58 -10.69
C LEU A 346 12.46 21.56 -9.80
N ALA A 347 12.46 22.84 -10.11
CA ALA A 347 13.13 23.85 -9.30
C ALA A 347 12.45 24.09 -7.94
N ALA A 348 11.18 23.73 -7.80
CA ALA A 348 10.38 23.93 -6.61
C ALA A 348 10.34 22.71 -5.67
N ILE A 349 11.00 21.60 -6.00
CA ILE A 349 10.96 20.35 -5.25
C ILE A 349 12.35 19.81 -4.90
N ASP A 350 12.40 18.91 -3.92
CA ASP A 350 13.55 18.01 -3.66
C ASP A 350 13.30 16.64 -4.32
N PRO A 351 13.94 16.34 -5.47
CA PRO A 351 13.77 15.03 -6.11
C PRO A 351 14.31 13.85 -5.29
N GLY A 352 15.11 14.11 -4.26
CA GLY A 352 15.65 13.10 -3.35
C GLY A 352 14.69 12.70 -2.22
N GLU A 353 13.62 13.45 -2.02
CA GLU A 353 12.64 13.24 -0.93
C GLU A 353 12.04 11.83 -0.89
N PRO A 354 11.56 11.23 -2.00
CA PRO A 354 10.99 9.89 -1.96
C PRO A 354 11.97 8.84 -1.41
N LEU A 355 13.24 8.94 -1.80
CA LEU A 355 14.28 8.04 -1.28
C LEU A 355 14.61 8.35 0.18
N ARG A 356 14.54 9.61 0.60
CA ARG A 356 14.74 10.00 2.00
C ARG A 356 13.64 9.42 2.88
N ILE A 357 12.38 9.53 2.49
CA ILE A 357 11.23 8.91 3.19
C ILE A 357 11.45 7.39 3.32
N ALA A 358 11.77 6.71 2.23
CA ALA A 358 12.00 5.28 2.25
C ALA A 358 13.18 4.88 3.16
N ARG A 359 14.29 5.63 3.15
CA ARG A 359 15.47 5.39 4.01
C ARG A 359 15.15 5.60 5.49
N GLU A 360 14.43 6.65 5.84
CA GLU A 360 14.03 6.94 7.23
C GLU A 360 13.19 5.80 7.81
N ILE A 361 12.21 5.30 7.05
CA ILE A 361 11.38 4.18 7.49
C ILE A 361 12.22 2.89 7.55
N TYR A 362 12.97 2.57 6.50
CA TYR A 362 13.76 1.33 6.41
C TYR A 362 14.80 1.19 7.53
N HIS A 363 15.42 2.28 7.95
CA HIS A 363 16.46 2.27 8.98
C HIS A 363 15.94 2.44 10.41
N ARG A 364 14.65 2.69 10.59
CA ARG A 364 14.04 2.89 11.91
C ARG A 364 14.12 1.65 12.82
N PRO A 365 13.90 0.40 12.36
CA PRO A 365 14.02 -0.77 13.23
C PRO A 365 15.48 -1.08 13.55
N ASP A 366 15.88 -0.88 14.81
CA ASP A 366 17.22 -1.21 15.29
C ASP A 366 17.44 -2.72 15.35
N GLY A 367 18.65 -3.17 14.99
CA GLY A 367 19.04 -4.58 15.05
C GLY A 367 18.32 -5.53 14.07
N ALA A 368 17.35 -5.02 13.30
CA ALA A 368 16.58 -5.83 12.37
C ALA A 368 17.41 -6.31 11.15
N THR A 369 17.11 -7.51 10.65
CA THR A 369 17.69 -8.04 9.41
C THR A 369 17.22 -7.26 8.18
N GLU A 370 17.90 -7.40 7.03
CA GLU A 370 17.49 -6.75 5.77
C GLU A 370 16.03 -7.11 5.41
N LEU A 371 15.62 -8.39 5.59
CA LEU A 371 14.25 -8.81 5.35
C LEU A 371 13.26 -8.07 6.25
N LYS A 372 13.53 -8.02 7.55
CA LYS A 372 12.65 -7.37 8.53
C LYS A 372 12.53 -5.86 8.27
N ARG A 373 13.61 -5.21 7.85
CA ARG A 373 13.58 -3.79 7.45
C ARG A 373 12.75 -3.56 6.19
N MET A 374 12.82 -4.48 5.21
CA MET A 374 11.95 -4.42 4.02
C MET A 374 10.48 -4.64 4.40
N GLN A 375 10.17 -5.61 5.27
CA GLN A 375 8.83 -5.83 5.79
C GLN A 375 8.31 -4.58 6.54
N PHE A 376 9.14 -3.92 7.35
CA PHE A 376 8.77 -2.70 8.06
C PHE A 376 8.48 -1.54 7.09
N LEU A 377 9.29 -1.38 6.04
CA LEU A 377 9.03 -0.40 4.99
C LEU A 377 7.68 -0.65 4.31
N ASP A 378 7.37 -1.92 4.01
CA ASP A 378 6.13 -2.30 3.35
C ASP A 378 4.92 -2.13 4.27
N LEU A 379 5.04 -2.41 5.57
CA LEU A 379 3.98 -2.13 6.55
C LEU A 379 3.58 -0.64 6.57
N HIS A 380 4.52 0.28 6.33
CA HIS A 380 4.24 1.72 6.34
C HIS A 380 3.74 2.23 5.00
N ILE A 381 4.51 2.01 3.92
CA ILE A 381 4.19 2.60 2.61
C ILE A 381 3.17 1.73 1.86
N THR A 382 3.46 0.43 1.69
CA THR A 382 2.62 -0.45 0.87
C THR A 382 1.30 -0.80 1.55
N LEU A 383 1.34 -1.03 2.86
CA LEU A 383 0.14 -1.44 3.60
C LEU A 383 -0.61 -0.22 4.15
N ALA A 384 -0.04 0.52 5.12
CA ALA A 384 -0.77 1.56 5.85
C ALA A 384 -1.17 2.74 4.97
N ASP A 385 -0.23 3.28 4.16
CA ASP A 385 -0.51 4.43 3.30
C ASP A 385 -1.20 4.06 1.98
N ASN A 386 -1.20 2.78 1.59
CA ASN A 386 -1.79 2.34 0.33
C ASN A 386 -2.92 1.32 0.53
N ASP A 387 -2.63 0.04 0.82
CA ASP A 387 -3.65 -1.01 0.74
C ASP A 387 -4.78 -0.86 1.77
N LEU A 388 -4.46 -0.48 3.01
CA LEU A 388 -5.50 -0.23 4.02
C LEU A 388 -6.37 0.98 3.66
N ARG A 389 -5.77 2.06 3.14
CA ARG A 389 -6.54 3.21 2.64
C ARG A 389 -7.48 2.81 1.52
N LYS A 390 -6.98 2.04 0.55
CA LYS A 390 -7.78 1.51 -0.56
C LYS A 390 -9.03 0.78 -0.06
N VAL A 391 -8.82 -0.23 0.78
CA VAL A 391 -9.91 -1.12 1.21
C VAL A 391 -10.85 -0.41 2.16
N ASN A 392 -10.33 0.42 3.08
CA ASN A 392 -11.16 1.22 3.99
C ASN A 392 -12.08 2.16 3.19
N ARG A 393 -11.53 2.98 2.28
CA ARG A 393 -12.31 3.94 1.50
C ARG A 393 -13.30 3.25 0.54
N ALA A 394 -12.90 2.12 -0.06
CA ALA A 394 -13.78 1.32 -0.90
C ALA A 394 -14.98 0.76 -0.11
N CYS A 395 -14.75 0.21 1.07
CA CYS A 395 -15.80 -0.32 1.94
C CYS A 395 -16.69 0.80 2.52
N GLU A 396 -16.09 1.91 2.95
CA GLU A 396 -16.80 3.09 3.45
C GLU A 396 -17.73 3.66 2.38
N LEU A 397 -17.25 3.86 1.16
CA LEU A 397 -18.04 4.33 0.01
C LEU A 397 -19.20 3.37 -0.31
N ALA A 398 -18.99 2.07 -0.15
CA ALA A 398 -20.02 1.05 -0.32
C ALA A 398 -20.99 0.95 0.88
N GLY A 399 -20.70 1.55 2.03
CA GLY A 399 -21.48 1.44 3.26
C GLY A 399 -21.32 0.08 3.97
N VAL A 400 -20.16 -0.56 3.85
CA VAL A 400 -19.79 -1.83 4.49
C VAL A 400 -18.61 -1.59 5.41
N ARG A 401 -18.57 -2.23 6.59
CA ARG A 401 -17.39 -2.22 7.46
C ARG A 401 -16.36 -3.24 6.97
N VAL A 402 -15.10 -3.02 7.30
CA VAL A 402 -14.02 -3.96 7.00
C VAL A 402 -13.19 -4.28 8.23
N ALA A 403 -12.70 -5.52 8.31
CA ALA A 403 -11.75 -5.96 9.32
C ALA A 403 -10.60 -6.75 8.68
N TYR A 404 -9.44 -6.72 9.35
CA TYR A 404 -8.17 -7.28 8.85
C TYR A 404 -7.61 -8.31 9.84
N PRO A 405 -8.09 -9.55 9.84
CA PRO A 405 -7.64 -10.57 10.80
C PRO A 405 -6.14 -10.89 10.72
N MET A 406 -5.49 -10.68 9.55
CA MET A 406 -4.04 -10.82 9.39
C MET A 406 -3.25 -9.75 10.15
N LEU A 407 -3.90 -8.65 10.51
CA LEU A 407 -3.31 -7.51 11.20
C LEU A 407 -3.69 -7.46 12.68
N ASP A 408 -4.14 -8.59 13.23
CA ASP A 408 -4.24 -8.75 14.67
C ASP A 408 -2.88 -8.43 15.33
N GLU A 409 -2.88 -7.62 16.38
CA GLU A 409 -1.66 -7.05 16.96
C GLU A 409 -0.74 -8.13 17.54
N ASP A 410 -1.31 -9.20 18.11
CA ASP A 410 -0.55 -10.33 18.64
C ASP A 410 0.05 -11.14 17.49
N LEU A 411 -0.69 -11.35 16.40
CA LEU A 411 -0.20 -12.02 15.20
C LEU A 411 0.94 -11.25 14.55
N VAL A 412 0.80 -9.92 14.39
CA VAL A 412 1.85 -9.06 13.80
C VAL A 412 3.10 -9.08 14.66
N SER A 413 2.94 -8.91 15.98
CA SER A 413 4.05 -8.94 16.94
C SER A 413 4.78 -10.28 16.94
N PHE A 414 4.01 -11.38 16.89
CA PHE A 414 4.55 -12.72 16.80
C PHE A 414 5.29 -12.97 15.49
N ALA A 415 4.68 -12.60 14.35
CA ALA A 415 5.29 -12.75 13.02
C ALA A 415 6.58 -11.92 12.87
N ALA A 416 6.64 -10.75 13.50
CA ALA A 416 7.85 -9.93 13.53
C ALA A 416 9.04 -10.65 14.18
N ALA A 417 8.80 -11.51 15.16
CA ALA A 417 9.84 -12.28 15.87
C ALA A 417 10.20 -13.62 15.21
N ILE A 418 9.45 -14.10 14.21
CA ILE A 418 9.81 -15.32 13.46
C ILE A 418 11.11 -15.08 12.68
N PRO A 419 12.13 -15.97 12.77
CA PRO A 419 13.38 -15.79 12.08
C PRO A 419 13.24 -15.61 10.57
N SER A 420 14.03 -14.71 9.99
CA SER A 420 14.04 -14.46 8.54
C SER A 420 14.35 -15.72 7.71
N ALA A 421 15.16 -16.63 8.25
CA ALA A 421 15.47 -17.91 7.62
C ALA A 421 14.23 -18.84 7.59
N THR A 422 13.43 -18.83 8.64
CA THR A 422 12.17 -19.58 8.74
C THR A 422 11.11 -18.99 7.81
N LEU A 423 10.97 -17.66 7.74
CA LEU A 423 9.98 -17.02 6.84
C LEU A 423 10.24 -17.33 5.36
N LEU A 424 11.50 -17.37 4.94
CA LEU A 424 11.93 -17.64 3.56
C LEU A 424 12.82 -18.90 3.47
N PRO A 425 12.30 -20.10 3.80
CA PRO A 425 13.08 -21.33 3.76
C PRO A 425 13.55 -21.59 2.32
N GLN A 426 14.84 -21.82 2.13
CA GLN A 426 15.46 -22.08 0.81
C GLN A 426 15.12 -21.02 -0.26
N ARG A 427 14.87 -19.77 0.13
CA ARG A 427 14.43 -18.67 -0.73
C ARG A 427 13.04 -18.88 -1.36
N ARG A 428 12.23 -19.75 -0.79
CA ARG A 428 10.85 -19.98 -1.25
C ARG A 428 9.94 -18.87 -0.73
N LEU A 429 9.39 -18.09 -1.65
CA LEU A 429 8.46 -17.01 -1.34
C LEU A 429 7.28 -17.53 -0.51
N ARG A 430 7.02 -16.90 0.66
CA ARG A 430 6.00 -17.33 1.62
C ARG A 430 6.13 -18.80 2.07
N GLY A 431 7.36 -19.34 2.02
CA GLY A 431 7.58 -20.76 2.25
C GLY A 431 7.06 -21.24 3.60
N PHE A 432 7.35 -20.51 4.67
CA PHE A 432 6.83 -20.80 6.00
C PHE A 432 5.29 -20.77 6.03
N TYR A 433 4.66 -19.71 5.51
CA TYR A 433 3.21 -19.58 5.55
C TYR A 433 2.50 -20.65 4.71
N LYS A 434 3.05 -20.99 3.53
CA LYS A 434 2.56 -22.10 2.71
C LYS A 434 2.61 -23.44 3.46
N ASP A 435 3.70 -23.70 4.16
CA ASP A 435 3.85 -24.94 4.97
C ASP A 435 2.91 -24.91 6.17
N THR A 436 2.74 -23.76 6.83
CA THR A 436 1.80 -23.54 7.92
C THR A 436 0.36 -23.85 7.51
N MET A 437 -0.02 -23.45 6.30
CA MET A 437 -1.40 -23.62 5.79
C MET A 437 -1.59 -24.91 4.98
N ALA A 438 -0.56 -25.74 4.85
CA ALA A 438 -0.67 -27.05 4.21
C ALA A 438 -1.70 -27.93 4.92
N GLY A 439 -2.57 -28.60 4.15
CA GLY A 439 -3.71 -29.39 4.68
C GLY A 439 -4.95 -28.56 5.03
N PHE A 440 -4.81 -27.26 5.32
CA PHE A 440 -5.94 -26.34 5.46
C PHE A 440 -6.38 -25.79 4.10
N LEU A 441 -5.48 -25.15 3.37
CA LEU A 441 -5.75 -24.61 2.05
C LEU A 441 -5.68 -25.70 0.94
N PRO A 442 -6.43 -25.52 -0.16
CA PRO A 442 -6.31 -26.37 -1.35
C PRO A 442 -4.89 -26.33 -1.93
N PRO A 443 -4.38 -27.47 -2.47
CA PRO A 443 -3.06 -27.51 -3.12
C PRO A 443 -2.89 -26.52 -4.25
N GLU A 444 -3.95 -26.24 -5.00
CA GLU A 444 -3.99 -25.29 -6.11
C GLU A 444 -3.65 -23.88 -5.66
N ILE A 445 -4.11 -23.47 -4.48
CA ILE A 445 -3.82 -22.16 -3.87
C ILE A 445 -2.39 -22.12 -3.34
N LEU A 446 -1.92 -23.19 -2.69
CA LEU A 446 -0.55 -23.28 -2.18
C LEU A 446 0.49 -23.23 -3.31
N SER A 447 0.17 -23.77 -4.49
CA SER A 447 1.05 -23.80 -5.66
C SER A 447 0.92 -22.57 -6.58
N LYS A 448 -0.13 -21.76 -6.40
CA LYS A 448 -0.37 -20.55 -7.19
C LYS A 448 0.85 -19.63 -7.17
N GLN A 449 1.26 -19.19 -8.36
CA GLN A 449 2.22 -18.10 -8.46
C GLN A 449 1.55 -16.79 -8.04
N LYS A 450 2.30 -15.92 -7.38
CA LYS A 450 1.78 -14.63 -6.97
C LYS A 450 1.51 -13.78 -8.21
N HIS A 451 0.29 -13.26 -8.33
CA HIS A 451 -0.06 -12.18 -9.22
C HIS A 451 -0.57 -11.03 -8.37
N GLY A 452 -0.19 -9.80 -8.69
CA GLY A 452 -0.77 -8.62 -8.06
C GLY A 452 -2.24 -8.50 -8.48
N PHE A 453 -3.10 -8.11 -7.55
CA PHE A 453 -4.49 -7.79 -7.87
C PHE A 453 -4.53 -6.45 -8.61
N GLY A 454 -4.63 -6.50 -9.92
CA GLY A 454 -4.64 -5.35 -10.82
C GLY A 454 -5.88 -5.35 -11.70
N MET A 455 -6.11 -4.21 -12.34
CA MET A 455 -7.19 -4.01 -13.30
C MET A 455 -6.60 -3.93 -14.73
N PRO A 456 -7.24 -4.49 -15.76
CA PRO A 456 -6.76 -4.46 -17.13
C PRO A 456 -6.94 -3.09 -17.81
N PHE A 457 -6.53 -2.01 -17.14
CA PHE A 457 -6.70 -0.64 -17.58
C PHE A 457 -6.06 -0.38 -18.95
N SER A 458 -4.81 -0.81 -19.14
CA SER A 458 -4.10 -0.63 -20.41
C SER A 458 -4.73 -1.42 -21.55
N GLU A 459 -5.34 -2.56 -21.27
CA GLU A 459 -6.08 -3.35 -22.25
C GLU A 459 -7.38 -2.66 -22.65
N TRP A 460 -8.11 -2.15 -21.66
CA TRP A 460 -9.41 -1.50 -21.88
C TRP A 460 -9.31 -0.14 -22.57
N THR A 461 -8.24 0.62 -22.31
CA THR A 461 -8.04 1.93 -22.94
C THR A 461 -7.49 1.85 -24.38
N ARG A 462 -7.08 0.66 -24.87
CA ARG A 462 -6.69 0.47 -26.28
C ARG A 462 -7.87 0.59 -27.24
N ALA A 463 -9.03 0.12 -26.85
CA ALA A 463 -10.25 0.28 -27.63
C ALA A 463 -10.88 1.65 -27.38
N PRO A 464 -11.51 2.28 -28.39
CA PRO A 464 -12.33 3.47 -28.18
C PRO A 464 -13.47 3.18 -27.17
N GLY A 465 -13.72 4.13 -26.27
CA GLY A 465 -14.76 4.02 -25.26
C GLY A 465 -14.56 5.02 -24.14
N ASP A 466 -15.56 5.13 -23.26
CA ASP A 466 -15.63 6.17 -22.23
C ASP A 466 -14.42 6.19 -21.27
N LEU A 467 -13.84 5.02 -20.94
CA LEU A 467 -12.66 4.94 -20.09
C LEU A 467 -11.41 5.54 -20.75
N ARG A 468 -11.26 5.29 -22.06
CA ARG A 468 -10.19 5.91 -22.84
C ARG A 468 -10.40 7.41 -22.97
N ASP A 469 -11.62 7.83 -23.25
CA ASP A 469 -11.96 9.25 -23.41
C ASP A 469 -11.71 10.01 -22.10
N MET A 470 -12.08 9.42 -20.95
CA MET A 470 -11.78 9.95 -19.62
C MET A 470 -10.25 10.07 -19.39
N ALA A 471 -9.46 9.06 -19.77
CA ALA A 471 -8.02 9.11 -19.64
C ALA A 471 -7.39 10.20 -20.55
N GLU A 472 -7.84 10.31 -21.79
CA GLU A 472 -7.37 11.36 -22.72
C GLU A 472 -7.73 12.77 -22.26
N GLU A 473 -8.95 12.96 -21.72
CA GLU A 473 -9.39 14.24 -21.16
C GLU A 473 -8.58 14.62 -19.93
N GLY A 474 -8.38 13.67 -19.00
CA GLY A 474 -7.53 13.87 -17.83
C GLY A 474 -6.09 14.27 -18.20
N LEU A 475 -5.48 13.58 -19.17
CA LEU A 475 -4.13 13.92 -19.64
C LEU A 475 -4.08 15.31 -20.29
N ARG A 476 -5.10 15.71 -21.08
CA ARG A 476 -5.16 17.06 -21.68
C ARG A 476 -5.31 18.15 -20.63
N ALA A 477 -6.17 17.93 -19.64
CA ALA A 477 -6.33 18.89 -18.55
C ALA A 477 -5.06 19.00 -17.71
N PHE A 478 -4.42 17.87 -17.37
CA PHE A 478 -3.18 17.87 -16.60
C PHE A 478 -2.02 18.57 -17.32
N ALA A 479 -1.98 18.55 -18.66
CA ALA A 479 -0.98 19.27 -19.45
C ALA A 479 -0.92 20.78 -19.16
N THR A 480 -2.03 21.37 -18.71
CA THR A 480 -2.11 22.82 -18.40
C THR A 480 -1.56 23.18 -17.02
N ARG A 481 -1.09 22.21 -16.24
CA ARG A 481 -0.62 22.43 -14.87
C ARG A 481 0.88 22.64 -14.73
N ASP A 482 1.63 22.58 -15.83
CA ASP A 482 3.09 22.79 -15.89
C ASP A 482 3.88 21.88 -14.91
N ILE A 483 3.34 20.66 -14.63
CA ILE A 483 4.00 19.64 -13.79
C ILE A 483 4.84 18.71 -14.65
N LEU A 484 4.25 18.08 -15.67
CA LEU A 484 4.97 17.26 -16.62
C LEU A 484 5.40 18.07 -17.84
N ALA A 485 6.50 17.67 -18.45
CA ALA A 485 7.00 18.30 -19.68
C ALA A 485 6.07 18.01 -20.87
N ASP A 486 5.83 18.99 -21.73
CA ASP A 486 4.91 18.88 -22.86
C ASP A 486 5.16 17.65 -23.75
N GLY A 487 6.42 17.41 -24.10
CA GLY A 487 6.80 16.27 -24.94
C GLY A 487 6.51 14.90 -24.31
N ILE A 488 6.48 14.81 -22.98
CA ILE A 488 6.15 13.55 -22.30
C ILE A 488 4.65 13.30 -22.27
N ILE A 489 3.84 14.35 -22.17
CA ILE A 489 2.37 14.22 -22.25
C ILE A 489 1.95 13.64 -23.61
N ASP A 490 2.55 14.13 -24.71
CA ASP A 490 2.26 13.60 -26.05
C ASP A 490 2.73 12.15 -26.20
N GLU A 491 3.88 11.80 -25.63
CA GLU A 491 4.38 10.41 -25.60
C GLU A 491 3.42 9.50 -24.82
N ILE A 492 2.97 9.91 -23.63
CA ILE A 492 1.99 9.18 -22.79
C ILE A 492 0.66 9.00 -23.54
N ARG A 493 0.18 10.05 -24.21
CA ARG A 493 -1.07 9.97 -24.99
C ARG A 493 -0.95 9.03 -26.19
N SER A 494 0.21 9.02 -26.85
CA SER A 494 0.45 8.08 -27.96
C SER A 494 0.45 6.62 -27.50
N ASP A 495 0.83 6.39 -26.24
CA ASP A 495 0.90 5.07 -25.64
C ASP A 495 -0.50 4.47 -25.35
N LEU A 496 -1.53 5.31 -25.11
CA LEU A 496 -2.95 4.87 -25.00
C LEU A 496 -3.44 4.16 -26.25
N THR A 497 -2.97 4.55 -27.45
CA THR A 497 -3.40 4.01 -28.74
C THR A 497 -2.45 2.98 -29.30
N GLY A 498 -1.32 2.74 -28.65
CA GLY A 498 -0.25 1.86 -29.12
C GLY A 498 -0.61 0.38 -29.10
N VAL A 499 -0.09 -0.36 -30.09
CA VAL A 499 -0.28 -1.81 -30.24
C VAL A 499 0.64 -2.60 -29.28
N ARG A 500 1.68 -1.96 -28.74
CA ARG A 500 2.64 -2.59 -27.82
C ARG A 500 2.18 -2.47 -26.37
N GLU A 501 2.73 -3.32 -25.50
CA GLU A 501 2.55 -3.16 -24.06
C GLU A 501 2.92 -1.73 -23.66
N SER A 502 1.99 -1.04 -22.99
CA SER A 502 2.16 0.36 -22.61
C SER A 502 3.31 0.50 -21.61
N ARG A 503 4.28 1.35 -21.98
CA ARG A 503 5.37 1.73 -21.07
C ARG A 503 4.87 2.60 -19.91
N PHE A 504 3.86 3.40 -20.17
CA PHE A 504 3.33 4.40 -19.25
C PHE A 504 1.96 4.05 -18.66
N GLY A 505 1.48 2.79 -18.84
CA GLY A 505 0.12 2.42 -18.45
C GLY A 505 -0.24 2.76 -17.00
N GLY A 506 0.65 2.50 -16.06
CA GLY A 506 0.48 2.92 -14.67
C GLY A 506 0.46 4.44 -14.51
N LEU A 507 1.41 5.14 -15.16
CA LEU A 507 1.50 6.60 -15.07
C LEU A 507 0.28 7.29 -15.70
N ILE A 508 -0.31 6.72 -16.76
CA ILE A 508 -1.55 7.24 -17.34
C ILE A 508 -2.66 7.25 -16.30
N TRP A 509 -2.82 6.14 -15.61
CA TRP A 509 -3.80 6.03 -14.52
C TRP A 509 -3.51 7.04 -13.41
N ASP A 510 -2.27 7.09 -12.95
CA ASP A 510 -1.86 7.97 -11.84
C ASP A 510 -2.11 9.46 -12.17
N VAL A 511 -1.75 9.88 -13.39
CA VAL A 511 -1.98 11.26 -13.86
C VAL A 511 -3.45 11.57 -14.02
N MET A 512 -4.24 10.65 -14.59
CA MET A 512 -5.70 10.80 -14.70
C MET A 512 -6.35 10.97 -13.32
N MET A 513 -6.02 10.10 -12.37
CA MET A 513 -6.57 10.16 -11.01
C MET A 513 -6.14 11.42 -10.26
N LEU A 514 -4.89 11.86 -10.45
CA LEU A 514 -4.40 13.11 -9.89
C LEU A 514 -5.18 14.31 -10.45
N GLU A 515 -5.35 14.38 -11.78
CA GLU A 515 -6.10 15.47 -12.39
C GLU A 515 -7.55 15.51 -11.93
N LEU A 516 -8.21 14.36 -11.88
CA LEU A 516 -9.60 14.28 -11.40
C LEU A 516 -9.70 14.76 -9.95
N TRP A 517 -8.73 14.39 -9.11
CA TRP A 517 -8.71 14.84 -7.72
C TRP A 517 -8.45 16.36 -7.62
N LEU A 518 -7.46 16.89 -8.33
CA LEU A 518 -7.13 18.33 -8.33
C LEU A 518 -8.30 19.17 -8.84
N SER A 519 -8.95 18.74 -9.91
CA SER A 519 -10.12 19.44 -10.48
C SER A 519 -11.32 19.43 -9.53
N ARG A 520 -11.51 18.33 -8.79
CA ARG A 520 -12.62 18.18 -7.84
C ARG A 520 -12.44 19.01 -6.58
N HIS A 521 -11.20 19.26 -6.17
CA HIS A 521 -10.86 19.91 -4.90
C HIS A 521 -10.22 21.29 -5.07
N SER A 522 -10.38 21.90 -6.24
CA SER A 522 -9.83 23.23 -6.56
C SER A 522 -10.38 24.38 -5.70
N ASP A 523 -11.52 24.15 -5.01
CA ASP A 523 -12.15 25.07 -4.07
C ASP A 523 -11.60 24.98 -2.64
N ILE A 524 -10.86 23.93 -2.32
CA ILE A 524 -10.33 23.68 -0.97
C ILE A 524 -8.91 24.21 -0.84
N ALA A 525 -8.07 24.02 -1.87
CA ALA A 525 -6.68 24.47 -1.89
C ALA A 525 -6.26 24.78 -3.32
N THR A 526 -5.33 25.72 -3.49
CA THR A 526 -4.81 26.11 -4.79
C THR A 526 -3.40 25.53 -5.02
N LEU A 527 -3.10 25.25 -6.27
CA LEU A 527 -1.74 24.94 -6.71
C LEU A 527 -1.15 26.23 -7.30
N HIS A 528 -0.21 26.84 -6.60
CA HIS A 528 0.49 28.05 -7.01
C HIS A 528 1.83 27.79 -7.69
#